data_c0af632805708672146844517b3c0f61
#
_entry.id   c0af632805708672146844517b3c0f61
#
_cell.length_a   1.000
_cell.length_b   1.000
_cell.length_c   1.000
_cell.angle_alpha   90.00
_cell.angle_beta   90.00
_cell.angle_gamma   90.00
#
_symmetry.space_group_name_H-M   'P 1'
#
loop_
_entity.id
_entity.type
_entity.pdbx_description
1 polymer ?
#
loop_
_entity_poly.entity_id
_entity_poly.type
_entity_poly.pdbx_seq_one_letter_code
_entity_poly.pdbx_strand_id
1 'polypeptide(L)'
;MGRRFRGEGLHKVDSKGRVSIPALFRRVIESCDPNWKEGLPPELIIVYGDERRKFIECYTIEAIEEVDSKIDNLPRGSLERKTLERFFHGQSIPTSIDETGRLVLTSKLRERFSIEKEAYFIAAGDTFQ
;
A
#
# COMPACT_ATOMS: atom_id res chain seq x y z
N MET A 1 -13.48 -0.70 14.64
CA MET A 1 -12.09 -0.71 14.40
C MET A 1 -11.78 -0.70 12.91
N GLY A 2 -11.80 -1.68 12.30
CA GLY A 2 -11.83 -2.07 10.95
C GLY A 2 -10.95 -1.38 9.92
N ARG A 3 -11.35 -0.27 9.40
CA ARG A 3 -10.80 0.24 8.12
C ARG A 3 -9.80 1.37 8.23
N ARG A 4 -9.61 1.94 9.41
CA ARG A 4 -8.75 3.11 9.58
C ARG A 4 -7.42 2.74 10.20
N PHE A 5 -6.35 3.28 9.61
CA PHE A 5 -5.04 3.20 10.21
C PHE A 5 -4.88 4.33 11.23
N ARG A 6 -4.08 4.11 12.25
CA ARG A 6 -3.77 5.12 13.25
C ARG A 6 -2.33 4.97 13.70
N GLY A 7 -1.65 6.10 13.84
CA GLY A 7 -0.30 6.14 14.38
C GLY A 7 0.78 6.39 13.34
N GLU A 8 1.99 6.46 13.84
CA GLU A 8 3.18 6.70 13.03
C GLU A 8 4.39 6.08 13.73
N GLY A 9 5.46 5.87 12.99
CA GLY A 9 6.68 5.32 13.57
C GLY A 9 7.79 5.07 12.57
N LEU A 10 9.00 4.96 13.08
CA LEU A 10 10.18 4.68 12.29
C LEU A 10 10.53 3.19 12.43
N HIS A 11 10.73 2.51 11.32
CA HIS A 11 11.05 1.09 11.29
C HIS A 11 12.30 0.84 10.45
N LYS A 12 13.06 -0.16 10.83
CA LYS A 12 14.28 -0.53 10.10
C LYS A 12 13.96 -1.30 8.84
N VAL A 13 14.73 -1.04 7.80
CA VAL A 13 14.67 -1.76 6.53
C VAL A 13 15.96 -2.57 6.42
N ASP A 14 15.84 -3.88 6.25
CA ASP A 14 17.04 -4.74 6.15
C ASP A 14 17.66 -4.68 4.75
N SER A 15 18.77 -5.39 4.57
CA SER A 15 19.51 -5.38 3.29
C SER A 15 18.71 -5.94 2.11
N LYS A 16 17.69 -6.73 2.39
CA LYS A 16 16.82 -7.31 1.34
C LYS A 16 15.56 -6.49 1.11
N GLY A 17 15.44 -5.35 1.79
CA GLY A 17 14.29 -4.46 1.65
C GLY A 17 13.09 -4.86 2.48
N ARG A 18 13.25 -5.74 3.47
CA ARG A 18 12.16 -6.16 4.33
C ARG A 18 12.00 -5.18 5.49
N VAL A 19 10.77 -4.78 5.75
CA VAL A 19 10.44 -3.86 6.84
C VAL A 19 9.25 -4.41 7.62
N SER A 20 9.34 -4.40 8.94
CA SER A 20 8.23 -4.84 9.80
C SER A 20 7.11 -3.82 9.80
N ILE A 21 5.92 -4.27 9.49
CA ILE A 21 4.74 -3.41 9.49
C ILE A 21 4.22 -3.30 10.94
N PRO A 22 3.85 -2.12 11.42
CA PRO A 22 3.29 -1.98 12.77
C PRO A 22 2.11 -2.93 12.97
N ALA A 23 2.05 -3.57 14.14
CA ALA A 23 1.04 -4.59 14.43
C ALA A 23 -0.40 -4.11 14.21
N LEU A 24 -0.69 -2.87 14.59
CA LEU A 24 -2.02 -2.30 14.38
C LEU A 24 -2.33 -2.11 12.91
N PHE A 25 -1.33 -1.76 12.09
CA PHE A 25 -1.49 -1.63 10.63
C PHE A 25 -1.78 -3.01 10.03
N ARG A 26 -1.08 -4.05 10.48
CA ARG A 26 -1.32 -5.42 9.99
C ARG A 26 -2.75 -5.87 10.24
N ARG A 27 -3.30 -5.54 11.39
CA ARG A 27 -4.69 -5.91 11.73
C ARG A 27 -5.70 -5.26 10.79
N VAL A 28 -5.46 -4.00 10.44
CA VAL A 28 -6.33 -3.29 9.47
C VAL A 28 -6.24 -3.96 8.10
N ILE A 29 -5.02 -4.27 7.65
CA ILE A 29 -4.80 -4.92 6.36
C ILE A 29 -5.53 -6.27 6.32
N GLU A 30 -5.39 -7.07 7.37
CA GLU A 30 -6.07 -8.38 7.49
C GLU A 30 -7.59 -8.22 7.44
N SER A 31 -8.14 -7.29 8.22
CA SER A 31 -9.59 -7.11 8.28
C SER A 31 -10.18 -6.54 6.99
N CYS A 32 -9.36 -5.90 6.18
CA CYS A 32 -9.78 -5.31 4.91
C CYS A 32 -9.37 -6.14 3.69
N ASP A 33 -8.98 -7.38 3.89
CA ASP A 33 -8.70 -8.32 2.81
C ASP A 33 -9.79 -9.40 2.84
N PRO A 34 -10.76 -9.35 1.89
CA PRO A 34 -11.88 -10.31 1.89
C PRO A 34 -11.46 -11.76 1.75
N ASN A 35 -10.28 -12.00 1.20
CA ASN A 35 -9.77 -13.36 0.99
C ASN A 35 -8.84 -13.84 2.11
N TRP A 36 -8.59 -12.98 3.09
CA TRP A 36 -7.68 -13.34 4.17
C TRP A 36 -8.34 -14.29 5.17
N LYS A 37 -7.57 -15.28 5.57
CA LYS A 37 -7.92 -16.21 6.65
C LYS A 37 -6.69 -16.37 7.53
N GLU A 38 -6.90 -16.72 8.79
CA GLU A 38 -5.79 -16.97 9.70
C GLU A 38 -4.82 -17.98 9.09
N GLY A 39 -3.53 -17.65 9.13
CA GLY A 39 -2.49 -18.48 8.53
C GLY A 39 -2.13 -18.12 7.11
N LEU A 40 -2.88 -17.22 6.47
CA LEU A 40 -2.54 -16.73 5.13
C LEU A 40 -1.91 -15.36 5.21
N PRO A 41 -1.00 -15.02 4.27
CA PRO A 41 -0.46 -13.66 4.22
C PRO A 41 -1.53 -12.69 3.71
N PRO A 42 -1.81 -11.60 4.45
CA PRO A 42 -2.76 -10.60 3.95
C PRO A 42 -2.12 -9.80 2.81
N GLU A 43 -2.96 -9.36 1.87
CA GLU A 43 -2.52 -8.64 0.69
C GLU A 43 -2.81 -7.15 0.78
N LEU A 44 -2.01 -6.37 0.08
CA LEU A 44 -2.20 -4.93 -0.03
C LEU A 44 -1.63 -4.46 -1.36
N ILE A 45 -1.94 -3.21 -1.73
CA ILE A 45 -1.49 -2.62 -2.99
C ILE A 45 -0.62 -1.40 -2.68
N ILE A 46 0.56 -1.36 -3.25
CA ILE A 46 1.47 -0.20 -3.15
C ILE A 46 1.27 0.66 -4.39
N VAL A 47 0.90 1.93 -4.19
CA VAL A 47 0.77 2.92 -5.27
C VAL A 47 1.95 3.88 -5.18
N TYR A 48 2.68 4.04 -6.28
CA TYR A 48 3.97 4.75 -6.25
C TYR A 48 4.14 5.76 -7.40
N GLY A 49 3.09 6.05 -8.14
CA GLY A 49 3.22 6.75 -9.41
C GLY A 49 3.27 8.27 -9.41
N ASP A 50 2.93 8.94 -8.33
CA ASP A 50 2.90 10.40 -8.33
C ASP A 50 4.30 10.96 -8.06
N GLU A 51 4.93 11.49 -9.11
CA GLU A 51 6.28 12.05 -9.03
C GLU A 51 6.38 13.27 -8.10
N ARG A 52 5.28 13.96 -7.87
CA ARG A 52 5.24 15.11 -6.98
C ARG A 52 5.24 14.70 -5.51
N ARG A 53 4.88 13.47 -5.23
CA ARG A 53 4.86 12.93 -3.88
C ARG A 53 6.16 12.19 -3.59
N LYS A 54 6.70 12.41 -2.42
CA LYS A 54 7.95 11.77 -2.00
C LYS A 54 7.69 10.59 -1.06
N PHE A 55 6.54 9.94 -1.22
CA PHE A 55 6.16 8.81 -0.38
C PHE A 55 5.36 7.78 -1.18
N ILE A 56 5.35 6.57 -0.65
CA ILE A 56 4.59 5.46 -1.17
C ILE A 56 3.24 5.44 -0.44
N GLU A 57 2.15 5.19 -1.16
CA GLU A 57 0.85 4.98 -0.53
C GLU A 57 0.52 3.50 -0.53
N CYS A 58 0.09 2.98 0.62
CA CYS A 58 -0.30 1.58 0.75
C CYS A 58 -1.80 1.48 0.99
N TYR A 59 -2.46 0.75 0.12
CA TYR A 59 -3.91 0.56 0.14
C TYR A 59 -4.26 -0.86 0.56
N THR A 60 -5.27 -0.99 1.43
CA THR A 60 -5.86 -2.30 1.68
C THR A 60 -6.61 -2.74 0.43
N ILE A 61 -6.95 -4.03 0.35
CA ILE A 61 -7.74 -4.53 -0.77
C ILE A 61 -9.09 -3.83 -0.83
N GLU A 62 -9.78 -3.63 0.29
CA GLU A 62 -11.03 -2.89 0.30
C GLU A 62 -10.88 -1.45 -0.20
N ALA A 63 -9.85 -0.76 0.27
CA ALA A 63 -9.62 0.63 -0.12
C ALA A 63 -9.35 0.76 -1.62
N ILE A 64 -8.52 -0.11 -2.18
CA ILE A 64 -8.23 -0.06 -3.62
C ILE A 64 -9.44 -0.45 -4.46
N GLU A 65 -10.27 -1.37 -3.98
CA GLU A 65 -11.50 -1.74 -4.68
C GLU A 65 -12.49 -0.58 -4.75
N GLU A 66 -12.55 0.24 -3.71
CA GLU A 66 -13.37 1.45 -3.73
C GLU A 66 -12.87 2.45 -4.78
N VAL A 67 -11.55 2.60 -4.88
CA VAL A 67 -10.95 3.45 -5.91
C VAL A 67 -11.27 2.90 -7.30
N ASP A 68 -11.10 1.59 -7.49
CA ASP A 68 -11.38 0.92 -8.75
C ASP A 68 -12.84 1.13 -9.17
N SER A 69 -13.76 1.01 -8.23
CA SER A 69 -15.19 1.23 -8.47
C SER A 69 -15.47 2.64 -8.95
N LYS A 70 -14.84 3.64 -8.35
CA LYS A 70 -15.01 5.03 -8.75
C LYS A 70 -14.45 5.30 -10.14
N ILE A 71 -13.32 4.68 -10.45
CA ILE A 71 -12.73 4.79 -11.79
C ILE A 71 -13.64 4.15 -12.83
N ASP A 72 -14.19 2.98 -12.52
CA ASP A 72 -15.10 2.27 -13.42
C ASP A 72 -16.37 3.05 -13.72
N ASN A 73 -16.77 3.95 -12.83
CA ASN A 73 -17.96 4.79 -13.03
C ASN A 73 -17.71 6.00 -13.93
N LEU A 74 -16.46 6.26 -14.28
CA LEU A 74 -16.14 7.33 -15.23
C LEU A 74 -16.34 6.86 -16.66
N PRO A 75 -16.68 7.76 -17.60
CA PRO A 75 -16.88 7.37 -19.00
C PRO A 75 -15.63 6.69 -19.57
N ARG A 76 -15.81 5.53 -20.17
CA ARG A 76 -14.73 4.80 -20.81
C ARG A 76 -14.19 5.67 -21.96
N GLY A 77 -12.87 5.87 -21.97
CA GLY A 77 -12.24 6.71 -22.98
C GLY A 77 -12.09 8.18 -22.58
N SER A 78 -12.66 8.61 -21.44
CA SER A 78 -12.42 9.97 -20.95
C SER A 78 -10.97 10.12 -20.51
N LEU A 79 -10.45 11.35 -20.63
CA LEU A 79 -9.07 11.63 -20.21
C LEU A 79 -8.91 11.40 -18.70
N GLU A 80 -9.90 11.79 -17.91
CA GLU A 80 -9.89 11.60 -16.47
C GLU A 80 -9.76 10.13 -16.10
N ARG A 81 -10.57 9.27 -16.71
CA ARG A 81 -10.50 7.83 -16.44
C ARG A 81 -9.15 7.24 -16.83
N LYS A 82 -8.63 7.60 -18.00
CA LYS A 82 -7.33 7.11 -18.48
C LYS A 82 -6.19 7.53 -17.55
N THR A 83 -6.23 8.75 -17.07
CA THR A 83 -5.22 9.28 -16.15
C THR A 83 -5.22 8.50 -14.83
N LEU A 84 -6.41 8.27 -14.26
CA LEU A 84 -6.55 7.53 -13.01
C LEU A 84 -6.18 6.06 -13.17
N GLU A 85 -6.54 5.43 -14.29
CA GLU A 85 -6.15 4.05 -14.56
C GLU A 85 -4.62 3.91 -14.62
N ARG A 86 -3.96 4.84 -15.30
CA ARG A 86 -2.50 4.84 -15.39
C ARG A 86 -1.86 4.96 -14.01
N PHE A 87 -2.40 5.83 -13.18
CA PHE A 87 -1.87 6.07 -11.85
C PHE A 87 -2.14 4.89 -10.90
N PHE A 88 -3.41 4.50 -10.76
CA PHE A 88 -3.78 3.48 -9.79
C PHE A 88 -3.58 2.04 -10.26
N HIS A 89 -3.69 1.76 -11.55
CA HIS A 89 -3.51 0.41 -12.07
C HIS A 89 -2.14 0.19 -12.68
N GLY A 90 -1.63 1.18 -13.42
CA GLY A 90 -0.36 1.06 -14.10
C GLY A 90 0.85 1.25 -13.20
N GLN A 91 0.73 2.10 -12.18
CA GLN A 91 1.84 2.43 -11.28
C GLN A 91 1.55 1.97 -9.86
N SER A 92 1.18 0.72 -9.75
CA SER A 92 0.94 0.07 -8.46
C SER A 92 1.47 -1.36 -8.51
N ILE A 93 1.71 -1.91 -7.33
CA ILE A 93 2.24 -3.26 -7.16
C ILE A 93 1.41 -3.99 -6.11
N PRO A 94 0.81 -5.16 -6.46
CA PRO A 94 0.22 -6.00 -5.43
C PRO A 94 1.32 -6.67 -4.64
N THR A 95 1.16 -6.76 -3.33
CA THR A 95 2.13 -7.39 -2.46
C THR A 95 1.42 -8.01 -1.26
N SER A 96 2.17 -8.68 -0.40
CA SER A 96 1.61 -9.30 0.79
C SER A 96 2.56 -9.12 1.97
N ILE A 97 2.04 -9.33 3.17
CA ILE A 97 2.84 -9.29 4.39
C ILE A 97 3.18 -10.73 4.76
N ASP A 98 4.47 -11.01 4.99
CA ASP A 98 4.92 -12.37 5.26
C ASP A 98 4.53 -12.85 6.67
N GLU A 99 4.86 -14.10 6.99
CA GLU A 99 4.53 -14.74 8.27
C GLU A 99 5.05 -13.98 9.49
N THR A 100 6.17 -13.27 9.32
CA THR A 100 6.79 -12.51 10.40
C THR A 100 6.35 -11.05 10.42
N GLY A 101 5.35 -10.70 9.61
CA GLY A 101 4.78 -9.35 9.60
C GLY A 101 5.61 -8.34 8.82
N ARG A 102 6.37 -8.79 7.85
CA ARG A 102 7.24 -7.90 7.08
C ARG A 102 6.76 -7.73 5.65
N LEU A 103 6.96 -6.52 5.14
CA LEU A 103 6.70 -6.14 3.76
C LEU A 103 8.04 -6.00 3.04
N VAL A 104 8.11 -6.43 1.78
CA VAL A 104 9.31 -6.25 0.97
C VAL A 104 9.17 -5.01 0.10
N LEU A 105 10.10 -4.08 0.28
CA LEU A 105 10.22 -2.93 -0.61
C LEU A 105 11.29 -3.28 -1.65
N THR A 106 10.89 -3.34 -2.91
CA THR A 106 11.81 -3.70 -3.99
C THR A 106 12.95 -2.68 -4.08
N SER A 107 14.08 -3.07 -4.66
CA SER A 107 15.21 -2.16 -4.83
C SER A 107 14.81 -0.94 -5.66
N LYS A 108 13.95 -1.12 -6.64
CA LYS A 108 13.45 -0.04 -7.49
C LYS A 108 12.68 1.00 -6.68
N LEU A 109 11.78 0.56 -5.79
CA LEU A 109 11.03 1.46 -4.91
C LEU A 109 11.95 2.17 -3.93
N ARG A 110 12.91 1.44 -3.36
CA ARG A 110 13.86 2.03 -2.40
C ARG A 110 14.71 3.12 -3.04
N GLU A 111 15.17 2.90 -4.26
CA GLU A 111 15.93 3.90 -5.00
C GLU A 111 15.09 5.13 -5.30
N ARG A 112 13.87 4.92 -5.81
CA ARG A 112 12.99 6.02 -6.20
C ARG A 112 12.64 6.94 -5.04
N PHE A 113 12.43 6.37 -3.85
CA PHE A 113 12.02 7.13 -2.67
C PHE A 113 13.14 7.35 -1.66
N SER A 114 14.37 7.05 -2.05
CA SER A 114 15.57 7.24 -1.21
C SER A 114 15.46 6.55 0.14
N ILE A 115 14.88 5.36 0.15
CA ILE A 115 14.77 4.53 1.36
C ILE A 115 16.01 3.66 1.47
N GLU A 116 16.75 3.80 2.54
CA GLU A 116 17.96 3.02 2.77
C GLU A 116 17.82 2.05 3.95
N LYS A 117 18.04 2.53 5.16
CA LYS A 117 18.06 1.70 6.36
C LYS A 117 16.81 1.82 7.23
N GLU A 118 16.00 2.82 6.97
CA GLU A 118 14.82 3.11 7.78
C GLU A 118 13.69 3.62 6.92
N ALA A 119 12.46 3.33 7.34
CA ALA A 119 11.25 3.83 6.70
C ALA A 119 10.32 4.39 7.77
N TYR A 120 9.77 5.56 7.52
CA TYR A 120 8.83 6.18 8.43
C TYR A 120 7.41 5.89 7.95
N PHE A 121 6.59 5.39 8.87
CA PHE A 121 5.20 5.04 8.58
C PHE A 121 4.26 6.05 9.23
N ILE A 122 3.26 6.49 8.48
CA ILE A 122 2.22 7.35 9.01
C ILE A 122 0.86 6.94 8.45
N ALA A 123 -0.12 6.87 9.34
CA ALA A 123 -1.48 6.56 8.96
C ALA A 123 -2.11 7.73 8.19
N ALA A 124 -2.94 7.40 7.20
CA ALA A 124 -3.61 8.39 6.35
C ALA A 124 -5.04 7.92 6.05
N GLY A 125 -5.85 7.73 7.11
CA GLY A 125 -7.22 7.27 6.97
C GLY A 125 -7.31 5.78 6.69
N ASP A 126 -7.85 5.42 5.53
CA ASP A 126 -7.96 4.01 5.10
C ASP A 126 -6.74 3.54 4.31
N THR A 127 -5.68 4.36 4.29
CA THR A 127 -4.40 4.02 3.68
C THR A 127 -3.28 4.38 4.66
N PHE A 128 -2.03 4.01 4.33
CA PHE A 128 -0.87 4.53 5.06
C PHE A 128 0.26 4.86 4.07
N GLN A 129 1.20 5.66 4.54
CA GLN A 129 2.29 6.18 3.72
C GLN A 129 3.63 5.84 4.32
#